data_4910e9bbaf5d4776a10ce08dcb77f9f8
#
_entry.id   4910e9bbaf5d4776a10ce08dcb77f9f8
#
_cell.length_a   1.000
_cell.length_b   1.000
_cell.length_c   1.000
_cell.angle_alpha   90.00
_cell.angle_beta   90.00
_cell.angle_gamma   90.00
#
_symmetry.space_group_name_H-M   'P 1'
#
loop_
_entity.id
_entity.type
_entity.pdbx_description
1 polymer ?
#
loop_
_entity_poly.entity_id
_entity_poly.type
_entity_poly.pdbx_seq_one_letter_code
_entity_poly.pdbx_strand_id
1 'polypeptide(L)'
;MKRRRLRDNAEILEEAKLISYLRSCGMKTNAIADHLHQSPATISRRLELARDKHILVEKHIAHLEPEEIERFELFTLEQELSKALSNEIGQRLVRHITIVPSEEGKDKVDANISRIGTFAALRLWQHRSAGRMHTVGVSWGRTVAATASAAGLLSPTVSVETQVEFIPIVGDHLLSTRPNIYKFSASTVAAELTKAFQGDLEKQHHLSTPSCIPEDFFQDDVDQTAAEKQLIRRFLKTLSSHQEVFGPGEGNQEPAIQRLDTLISGCGFIDANDGSVELENRKDSMWFNFTKHVRPAERAELRKAAIGDLCGRLVARPDADTAGKRLVDEINKRAFASPTLQDIRRCKEQARQNQTPGVIIVCAGAEKAGTLLSICLDDLVSEIVIDKDLAIEVANLLDIEVNTLTEQSQA
;
A
#
# COMPACT_ATOMS: atom_id res chain seq x y z
N MET A 1 -9.08 -22.74 39.48
CA MET A 1 -7.90 -21.86 39.57
C MET A 1 -6.99 -21.89 38.32
N LYS A 2 -6.57 -23.05 37.78
CA LYS A 2 -5.68 -23.09 36.56
C LYS A 2 -6.26 -22.44 35.30
N ARG A 3 -7.57 -22.55 35.01
CA ARG A 3 -8.19 -21.93 33.82
C ARG A 3 -8.24 -20.39 33.88
N ARG A 4 -8.41 -19.80 35.07
CA ARG A 4 -8.42 -18.34 35.25
C ARG A 4 -7.03 -17.74 35.00
N ARG A 5 -5.97 -18.41 35.54
CA ARG A 5 -4.57 -18.00 35.30
C ARG A 5 -4.14 -18.08 33.80
N LEU A 6 -4.62 -19.09 33.08
CA LEU A 6 -4.32 -19.22 31.65
C LEU A 6 -5.01 -18.13 30.79
N ARG A 7 -6.26 -17.77 31.16
CA ARG A 7 -6.99 -16.67 30.50
C ARG A 7 -6.31 -15.32 30.76
N ASP A 8 -5.95 -15.07 32.02
CA ASP A 8 -5.22 -13.86 32.41
C ASP A 8 -3.86 -13.73 31.67
N ASN A 9 -3.16 -14.84 31.45
CA ASN A 9 -1.87 -14.82 30.71
C ASN A 9 -2.05 -14.57 29.22
N ALA A 10 -3.10 -15.07 28.60
CA ALA A 10 -3.40 -14.81 27.20
C ALA A 10 -3.80 -13.35 26.98
N GLU A 11 -4.66 -12.79 27.84
CA GLU A 11 -5.06 -11.38 27.82
C GLU A 11 -3.85 -10.46 28.03
N ILE A 12 -2.97 -10.80 28.96
CA ILE A 12 -1.73 -10.08 29.25
C ILE A 12 -0.80 -10.07 28.03
N LEU A 13 -0.73 -11.18 27.31
CA LEU A 13 0.13 -11.29 26.12
C LEU A 13 -0.44 -10.47 24.95
N GLU A 14 -1.76 -10.51 24.74
CA GLU A 14 -2.41 -9.68 23.70
C GLU A 14 -2.26 -8.19 24.01
N GLU A 15 -2.38 -7.81 25.27
CA GLU A 15 -2.14 -6.45 25.72
C GLU A 15 -0.66 -6.04 25.49
N ALA A 16 0.30 -6.92 25.76
CA ALA A 16 1.71 -6.67 25.48
C ALA A 16 2.00 -6.50 23.99
N LYS A 17 1.32 -7.25 23.12
CA LYS A 17 1.38 -7.09 21.66
C LYS A 17 0.87 -5.72 21.21
N LEU A 18 -0.31 -5.31 21.71
CA LEU A 18 -0.88 -4.00 21.40
C LEU A 18 0.05 -2.87 21.85
N ILE A 19 0.56 -2.95 23.07
CA ILE A 19 1.49 -1.94 23.62
C ILE A 19 2.78 -1.90 22.82
N SER A 20 3.30 -3.05 22.38
CA SER A 20 4.49 -3.13 21.52
C SER A 20 4.25 -2.48 20.17
N TYR A 21 3.07 -2.65 19.61
CA TYR A 21 2.67 -1.99 18.39
C TYR A 21 2.61 -0.46 18.55
N LEU A 22 1.90 0.02 19.58
CA LEU A 22 1.83 1.46 19.86
C LEU A 22 3.24 2.04 20.11
N ARG A 23 4.12 1.28 20.75
CA ARG A 23 5.53 1.64 20.93
C ARG A 23 6.28 1.68 19.59
N SER A 24 6.07 0.71 18.71
CA SER A 24 6.66 0.68 17.37
C SER A 24 6.15 1.82 16.46
N CYS A 25 4.93 2.31 16.73
CA CYS A 25 4.38 3.52 16.12
C CYS A 25 4.92 4.83 16.73
N GLY A 26 5.94 4.76 17.62
CA GLY A 26 6.58 5.95 18.20
C GLY A 26 5.93 6.47 19.48
N MET A 27 4.84 5.89 19.99
CA MET A 27 4.20 6.38 21.22
C MET A 27 5.07 6.17 22.45
N LYS A 28 5.19 7.21 23.29
CA LYS A 28 5.83 7.11 24.61
C LYS A 28 5.00 6.28 25.59
N THR A 29 5.67 5.72 26.59
CA THR A 29 5.04 4.93 27.65
C THR A 29 3.88 5.67 28.34
N ASN A 30 4.03 6.98 28.61
CA ASN A 30 2.97 7.78 29.24
C ASN A 30 1.77 7.98 28.29
N ALA A 31 2.02 8.30 27.02
CA ALA A 31 0.97 8.43 26.00
C ALA A 31 0.21 7.13 25.76
N ILE A 32 0.92 5.98 25.77
CA ILE A 32 0.29 4.65 25.71
C ILE A 32 -0.55 4.42 26.98
N ALA A 33 -0.04 4.81 28.15
CA ALA A 33 -0.75 4.69 29.43
C ALA A 33 -2.07 5.47 29.44
N ASP A 34 -2.03 6.72 28.98
CA ASP A 34 -3.21 7.59 28.87
C ASP A 34 -4.21 7.01 27.83
N HIS A 35 -3.71 6.59 26.66
CA HIS A 35 -4.52 6.04 25.59
C HIS A 35 -5.26 4.74 25.99
N LEU A 36 -4.61 3.88 26.78
CA LEU A 36 -5.16 2.62 27.26
C LEU A 36 -5.81 2.73 28.64
N HIS A 37 -5.86 3.91 29.24
CA HIS A 37 -6.37 4.15 30.61
C HIS A 37 -5.69 3.28 31.67
N GLN A 38 -4.36 3.13 31.54
CA GLN A 38 -3.56 2.29 32.42
C GLN A 38 -2.44 3.09 33.09
N SER A 39 -1.77 2.51 34.08
CA SER A 39 -0.60 3.14 34.69
C SER A 39 0.66 2.98 33.82
N PRO A 40 1.57 3.97 33.78
CA PRO A 40 2.86 3.83 33.08
C PRO A 40 3.66 2.60 33.54
N ALA A 41 3.56 2.24 34.83
CA ALA A 41 4.20 1.05 35.36
C ALA A 41 3.64 -0.26 34.77
N THR A 42 2.35 -0.29 34.46
CA THR A 42 1.73 -1.42 33.78
C THR A 42 2.26 -1.52 32.35
N ILE A 43 2.30 -0.42 31.62
CA ILE A 43 2.83 -0.36 30.25
C ILE A 43 4.29 -0.83 30.21
N SER A 44 5.14 -0.36 31.13
CA SER A 44 6.54 -0.79 31.21
C SER A 44 6.69 -2.30 31.40
N ARG A 45 5.90 -2.91 32.30
CA ARG A 45 5.91 -4.38 32.50
C ARG A 45 5.46 -5.14 31.25
N ARG A 46 4.50 -4.61 30.49
CA ARG A 46 4.05 -5.21 29.22
C ARG A 46 5.10 -5.14 28.13
N LEU A 47 5.82 -4.03 28.04
CA LEU A 47 6.95 -3.88 27.11
C LEU A 47 8.10 -4.83 27.45
N GLU A 48 8.39 -5.02 28.74
CA GLU A 48 9.37 -5.99 29.20
C GLU A 48 8.96 -7.42 28.82
N LEU A 49 7.72 -7.80 29.10
CA LEU A 49 7.17 -9.10 28.67
C LEU A 49 7.25 -9.28 27.14
N ALA A 50 7.00 -8.24 26.38
CA ALA A 50 7.08 -8.30 24.92
C ALA A 50 8.51 -8.49 24.41
N ARG A 51 9.52 -7.89 25.06
CA ARG A 51 10.94 -8.15 24.79
C ARG A 51 11.31 -9.60 25.10
N ASP A 52 10.94 -10.09 26.29
CA ASP A 52 11.20 -11.47 26.73
C ASP A 52 10.58 -12.51 25.80
N LYS A 53 9.45 -12.17 25.18
CA LYS A 53 8.74 -13.04 24.23
C LYS A 53 9.12 -12.79 22.76
N HIS A 54 10.14 -11.97 22.50
CA HIS A 54 10.58 -11.60 21.17
C HIS A 54 9.46 -11.01 20.25
N ILE A 55 8.41 -10.45 20.85
CA ILE A 55 7.31 -9.77 20.16
C ILE A 55 7.78 -8.37 19.72
N LEU A 56 8.57 -7.69 20.56
CA LEU A 56 9.18 -6.40 20.27
C LEU A 56 10.63 -6.62 19.86
N VAL A 57 10.93 -6.41 18.58
CA VAL A 57 12.28 -6.52 18.03
C VAL A 57 12.87 -5.12 17.94
N GLU A 58 13.60 -4.69 18.95
CA GLU A 58 14.15 -3.32 19.07
C GLU A 58 15.19 -2.95 17.99
N LYS A 59 15.80 -3.94 17.32
CA LYS A 59 16.81 -3.69 16.29
C LYS A 59 16.35 -2.82 15.12
N HIS A 60 15.04 -2.76 14.85
CA HIS A 60 14.45 -1.96 13.77
C HIS A 60 13.86 -0.64 14.26
N ILE A 61 13.75 -0.45 15.56
CA ILE A 61 13.28 0.79 16.20
C ILE A 61 14.48 1.66 16.62
N ALA A 62 15.68 1.09 16.66
CA ALA A 62 16.91 1.75 17.14
C ALA A 62 17.40 2.94 16.27
N HIS A 63 16.76 3.19 15.11
CA HIS A 63 17.05 4.38 14.29
C HIS A 63 16.11 5.55 14.56
N LEU A 64 15.16 5.40 15.48
CA LEU A 64 14.33 6.49 15.96
C LEU A 64 14.92 7.01 17.25
N GLU A 65 15.53 8.18 17.22
CA GLU A 65 15.94 8.87 18.43
C GLU A 65 14.72 9.04 19.35
N PRO A 66 14.89 8.87 20.70
CA PRO A 66 13.79 9.04 21.65
C PRO A 66 13.04 10.38 21.49
N GLU A 67 13.74 11.43 21.09
CA GLU A 67 13.20 12.77 20.84
C GLU A 67 12.33 12.86 19.59
N GLU A 68 12.56 12.02 18.58
CA GLU A 68 11.70 11.94 17.39
C GLU A 68 10.41 11.20 17.68
N ILE A 69 10.45 10.28 18.64
CA ILE A 69 9.28 9.58 19.19
C ILE A 69 8.39 10.50 20.00
N GLU A 70 8.93 11.65 20.46
CA GLU A 70 8.25 12.65 21.27
C GLU A 70 7.08 13.34 20.62
N ARG A 71 6.89 13.15 19.33
CA ARG A 71 5.91 13.96 18.61
C ARG A 71 4.52 13.38 18.74
N PHE A 72 3.81 13.79 19.78
CA PHE A 72 2.35 13.83 19.85
C PHE A 72 1.70 14.29 18.54
N GLU A 73 2.43 15.08 17.77
CA GLU A 73 2.07 15.55 16.44
C GLU A 73 1.64 14.44 15.50
N LEU A 74 2.36 13.32 15.44
CA LEU A 74 2.00 12.25 14.51
C LEU A 74 0.70 11.58 14.90
N PHE A 75 0.49 11.32 16.18
CA PHE A 75 -0.77 10.75 16.66
C PHE A 75 -1.93 11.73 16.49
N THR A 76 -1.71 13.01 16.81
CA THR A 76 -2.73 14.06 16.59
C THR A 76 -3.07 14.18 15.11
N LEU A 77 -2.06 14.20 14.23
CA LEU A 77 -2.24 14.24 12.80
C LEU A 77 -2.99 13.00 12.26
N GLU A 78 -2.67 11.80 12.77
CA GLU A 78 -3.44 10.57 12.45
C GLU A 78 -4.92 10.71 12.82
N GLN A 79 -5.23 11.28 13.98
CA GLN A 79 -6.61 11.48 14.42
C GLN A 79 -7.34 12.53 13.56
N GLU A 80 -6.71 13.65 13.28
CA GLU A 80 -7.30 14.70 12.45
C GLU A 80 -7.53 14.22 11.00
N LEU A 81 -6.56 13.54 10.40
CA LEU A 81 -6.75 12.93 9.08
C LEU A 81 -7.84 11.86 9.09
N SER A 82 -7.88 11.02 10.13
CA SER A 82 -8.91 9.99 10.27
C SER A 82 -10.32 10.58 10.40
N LYS A 83 -10.45 11.74 11.02
CA LYS A 83 -11.70 12.48 11.14
C LYS A 83 -12.08 13.15 9.82
N ALA A 84 -11.15 13.80 9.16
CA ALA A 84 -11.37 14.47 7.88
C ALA A 84 -11.70 13.48 6.75
N LEU A 85 -11.08 12.29 6.76
CA LEU A 85 -11.36 11.20 5.83
C LEU A 85 -12.58 10.36 6.31
N SER A 86 -13.66 11.03 6.66
CA SER A 86 -14.94 10.42 7.00
C SER A 86 -16.02 10.89 6.01
N ASN A 87 -17.00 10.04 5.74
CA ASN A 87 -18.12 10.42 4.87
C ASN A 87 -19.13 11.33 5.61
N GLU A 88 -20.14 11.86 4.89
CA GLU A 88 -21.16 12.78 5.41
C GLU A 88 -21.93 12.24 6.62
N ILE A 89 -22.03 10.93 6.79
CA ILE A 89 -22.66 10.26 7.94
C ILE A 89 -21.67 9.93 9.05
N GLY A 90 -20.44 10.46 9.00
CA GLY A 90 -19.41 10.25 10.02
C GLY A 90 -18.72 8.87 9.98
N GLN A 91 -18.99 8.06 8.95
CA GLN A 91 -18.29 6.78 8.78
C GLN A 91 -16.90 7.03 8.21
N ARG A 92 -15.87 6.48 8.84
CA ARG A 92 -14.48 6.58 8.36
C ARG A 92 -14.31 5.89 7.02
N LEU A 93 -13.84 6.62 6.03
CA LEU A 93 -13.45 6.07 4.72
C LEU A 93 -12.18 5.23 4.84
N VAL A 94 -11.22 5.69 5.65
CA VAL A 94 -9.99 4.97 5.99
C VAL A 94 -10.07 4.51 7.44
N ARG A 95 -9.97 3.20 7.69
CA ARG A 95 -10.10 2.61 9.04
C ARG A 95 -8.87 2.82 9.91
N HIS A 96 -7.69 2.84 9.30
CA HIS A 96 -6.44 2.95 10.02
C HIS A 96 -5.44 3.77 9.23
N ILE A 97 -4.82 4.70 9.92
CA ILE A 97 -3.75 5.55 9.41
C ILE A 97 -2.52 5.33 10.28
N THR A 98 -1.39 5.09 9.66
CA THR A 98 -0.09 5.04 10.32
C THR A 98 0.82 6.07 9.67
N ILE A 99 1.29 7.03 10.45
CA ILE A 99 2.24 8.05 10.00
C ILE A 99 3.63 7.69 10.54
N VAL A 100 4.58 7.54 9.64
CA VAL A 100 5.96 7.20 9.96
C VAL A 100 6.81 8.48 9.91
N PRO A 101 7.70 8.72 10.88
CA PRO A 101 8.58 9.89 10.85
C PRO A 101 9.41 9.93 9.56
N SER A 102 9.55 11.12 8.97
CA SER A 102 10.39 11.35 7.80
C SER A 102 11.84 11.54 8.19
N GLU A 103 12.76 11.02 7.36
CA GLU A 103 14.20 11.33 7.44
C GLU A 103 14.51 12.65 6.76
N GLU A 104 15.57 13.29 7.21
CA GLU A 104 16.14 14.47 6.57
C GLU A 104 17.45 14.11 5.84
N GLY A 105 17.82 14.88 4.81
CA GLY A 105 19.08 14.72 4.10
C GLY A 105 18.97 14.13 2.69
N LYS A 106 20.14 13.78 2.12
CA LYS A 106 20.25 13.40 0.70
C LYS A 106 19.62 12.04 0.40
N ASP A 107 19.67 11.11 1.33
CA ASP A 107 19.19 9.72 1.16
C ASP A 107 17.78 9.52 1.76
N LYS A 108 17.07 10.63 2.07
CA LYS A 108 15.77 10.60 2.75
C LYS A 108 14.72 9.72 2.07
N VAL A 109 14.71 9.68 0.74
CA VAL A 109 13.69 8.92 -0.01
C VAL A 109 13.81 7.42 0.26
N ASP A 110 15.01 6.85 0.16
CA ASP A 110 15.21 5.42 0.38
C ASP A 110 15.06 5.04 1.87
N ALA A 111 15.49 5.92 2.76
CA ALA A 111 15.31 5.75 4.21
C ALA A 111 13.81 5.75 4.58
N ASN A 112 13.02 6.71 4.07
CA ASN A 112 11.57 6.76 4.29
C ASN A 112 10.87 5.53 3.72
N ILE A 113 11.25 5.09 2.51
CA ILE A 113 10.72 3.86 1.91
C ILE A 113 11.00 2.65 2.81
N SER A 114 12.22 2.52 3.33
CA SER A 114 12.60 1.43 4.22
C SER A 114 11.82 1.43 5.54
N ARG A 115 11.65 2.61 6.15
CA ARG A 115 10.84 2.77 7.38
C ARG A 115 9.39 2.41 7.16
N ILE A 116 8.77 2.97 6.13
CA ILE A 116 7.38 2.64 5.76
C ILE A 116 7.24 1.14 5.54
N GLY A 117 8.20 0.53 4.83
CA GLY A 117 8.23 -0.91 4.62
C GLY A 117 8.21 -1.69 5.93
N THR A 118 8.97 -1.24 6.94
CA THR A 118 9.01 -1.87 8.27
C THR A 118 7.66 -1.77 8.99
N PHE A 119 7.04 -0.58 9.01
CA PHE A 119 5.73 -0.40 9.66
C PHE A 119 4.61 -1.16 8.93
N ALA A 120 4.64 -1.17 7.60
CA ALA A 120 3.70 -1.95 6.81
C ALA A 120 3.86 -3.46 7.05
N ALA A 121 5.10 -3.96 7.13
CA ALA A 121 5.39 -5.35 7.47
C ALA A 121 4.87 -5.73 8.87
N LEU A 122 5.10 -4.88 9.87
CA LEU A 122 4.52 -5.05 11.21
C LEU A 122 2.99 -5.13 11.16
N ARG A 123 2.37 -4.29 10.33
CA ARG A 123 0.92 -4.28 10.16
C ARG A 123 0.41 -5.58 9.53
N LEU A 124 1.06 -6.07 8.48
CA LEU A 124 0.74 -7.36 7.88
C LEU A 124 0.88 -8.52 8.89
N TRP A 125 1.96 -8.53 9.67
CA TRP A 125 2.17 -9.52 10.72
C TRP A 125 1.07 -9.51 11.79
N GLN A 126 0.58 -8.32 12.18
CA GLN A 126 -0.55 -8.19 13.09
C GLN A 126 -1.83 -8.80 12.52
N HIS A 127 -2.14 -8.50 11.27
CA HIS A 127 -3.33 -9.06 10.62
C HIS A 127 -3.26 -10.58 10.53
N ARG A 128 -2.08 -11.12 10.17
CA ARG A 128 -1.87 -12.57 10.17
C ARG A 128 -2.05 -13.17 11.56
N SER A 129 -1.42 -12.61 12.57
CA SER A 129 -1.50 -13.11 13.96
C SER A 129 -2.93 -13.06 14.51
N ALA A 130 -3.73 -12.12 14.03
CA ALA A 130 -5.15 -12.03 14.37
C ALA A 130 -6.04 -12.95 13.53
N GLY A 131 -5.48 -13.75 12.60
CA GLY A 131 -6.25 -14.62 11.71
C GLY A 131 -7.14 -13.88 10.72
N ARG A 132 -6.77 -12.63 10.35
CA ARG A 132 -7.60 -11.75 9.51
C ARG A 132 -7.14 -11.66 8.06
N MET A 133 -6.06 -12.36 7.68
CA MET A 133 -5.43 -12.25 6.37
C MET A 133 -5.20 -13.64 5.80
N HIS A 134 -5.80 -13.95 4.65
CA HIS A 134 -5.72 -15.26 4.01
C HIS A 134 -5.26 -15.17 2.56
N THR A 135 -5.86 -14.29 1.76
CA THR A 135 -5.54 -14.11 0.33
C THR A 135 -5.20 -12.66 0.04
N VAL A 136 -3.92 -12.41 -0.23
CA VAL A 136 -3.34 -11.07 -0.37
C VAL A 136 -2.97 -10.79 -1.80
N GLY A 137 -3.64 -9.84 -2.43
CA GLY A 137 -3.23 -9.25 -3.70
C GLY A 137 -2.03 -8.34 -3.53
N VAL A 138 -0.97 -8.58 -4.29
CA VAL A 138 0.28 -7.82 -4.22
C VAL A 138 0.47 -7.02 -5.50
N SER A 139 0.54 -5.70 -5.37
CA SER A 139 0.96 -4.81 -6.45
C SER A 139 2.49 -4.68 -6.47
N TRP A 140 3.00 -3.93 -7.41
CA TRP A 140 4.42 -3.63 -7.55
C TRP A 140 4.77 -2.26 -6.95
N GLY A 141 6.06 -2.00 -6.76
CA GLY A 141 6.56 -0.74 -6.29
C GLY A 141 7.65 -0.84 -5.22
N ARG A 142 8.42 0.24 -5.06
CA ARG A 142 9.56 0.27 -4.12
C ARG A 142 9.12 0.11 -2.66
N THR A 143 8.05 0.77 -2.26
CA THR A 143 7.52 0.69 -0.88
C THR A 143 6.94 -0.69 -0.57
N VAL A 144 6.26 -1.33 -1.55
CA VAL A 144 5.73 -2.69 -1.39
C VAL A 144 6.88 -3.70 -1.31
N ALA A 145 7.91 -3.54 -2.13
CA ALA A 145 9.12 -4.37 -2.06
C ALA A 145 9.87 -4.19 -0.73
N ALA A 146 9.99 -2.95 -0.23
CA ALA A 146 10.56 -2.69 1.09
C ALA A 146 9.75 -3.37 2.20
N THR A 147 8.42 -3.41 2.07
CA THR A 147 7.54 -4.14 3.00
C THR A 147 7.84 -5.64 2.99
N ALA A 148 8.03 -6.25 1.82
CA ALA A 148 8.37 -7.66 1.71
C ALA A 148 9.74 -7.97 2.32
N SER A 149 10.74 -7.14 2.03
CA SER A 149 12.08 -7.28 2.61
C SER A 149 12.06 -7.15 4.14
N ALA A 150 11.34 -6.17 4.67
CA ALA A 150 11.17 -5.98 6.10
C ALA A 150 10.39 -7.14 6.76
N ALA A 151 9.36 -7.66 6.09
CA ALA A 151 8.60 -8.81 6.58
C ALA A 151 9.49 -10.05 6.77
N GLY A 152 10.45 -10.27 5.86
CA GLY A 152 11.43 -11.35 5.97
C GLY A 152 12.37 -11.19 7.17
N LEU A 153 12.74 -9.96 7.52
CA LEU A 153 13.58 -9.66 8.69
C LEU A 153 12.82 -9.77 10.01
N LEU A 154 11.53 -9.50 9.99
CA LEU A 154 10.64 -9.53 11.16
C LEU A 154 10.01 -10.90 11.39
N SER A 155 10.27 -11.88 10.51
CA SER A 155 9.65 -13.21 10.58
C SER A 155 9.78 -13.78 11.99
N PRO A 156 8.65 -13.98 12.70
CA PRO A 156 8.71 -14.50 14.06
C PRO A 156 9.15 -15.96 14.04
N THR A 157 9.85 -16.37 15.08
CA THR A 157 10.25 -17.78 15.32
C THR A 157 9.06 -18.66 15.66
N VAL A 158 7.88 -18.06 15.85
CA VAL A 158 6.65 -18.77 16.24
C VAL A 158 5.89 -19.18 14.99
N SER A 159 5.65 -20.47 14.84
CA SER A 159 4.77 -21.01 13.80
C SER A 159 3.34 -20.49 14.01
N VAL A 160 2.79 -19.83 13.00
CA VAL A 160 1.37 -19.44 12.96
C VAL A 160 0.65 -20.45 12.07
N GLU A 161 -0.39 -21.08 12.55
CA GLU A 161 -1.12 -22.14 11.83
C GLU A 161 -1.80 -21.64 10.53
N THR A 162 -2.10 -20.35 10.46
CA THR A 162 -2.79 -19.77 9.30
C THR A 162 -1.81 -19.56 8.15
N GLN A 163 -2.00 -20.28 7.05
CA GLN A 163 -1.30 -20.02 5.80
C GLN A 163 -1.90 -18.79 5.12
N VAL A 164 -1.03 -17.95 4.55
CA VAL A 164 -1.39 -16.78 3.77
C VAL A 164 -0.92 -16.98 2.33
N GLU A 165 -1.83 -16.79 1.39
CA GLU A 165 -1.58 -16.85 -0.04
C GLU A 165 -1.31 -15.44 -0.57
N PHE A 166 -0.16 -15.23 -1.24
CA PHE A 166 0.20 -13.95 -1.86
C PHE A 166 0.13 -14.07 -3.37
N ILE A 167 -0.70 -13.24 -4.00
CA ILE A 167 -1.02 -13.30 -5.42
C ILE A 167 -0.59 -12.01 -6.10
N PRO A 168 0.31 -12.04 -7.11
CA PRO A 168 0.62 -10.85 -7.90
C PRO A 168 -0.60 -10.45 -8.72
N ILE A 169 -1.03 -9.19 -8.57
CA ILE A 169 -2.24 -8.68 -9.23
C ILE A 169 -1.97 -7.63 -10.29
N VAL A 170 -0.72 -7.31 -10.54
CA VAL A 170 -0.32 -6.38 -11.60
C VAL A 170 0.79 -7.02 -12.41
N GLY A 171 0.60 -7.04 -13.72
CA GLY A 171 1.56 -7.61 -14.66
C GLY A 171 2.85 -6.80 -14.76
N ASP A 172 3.87 -7.40 -15.33
CA ASP A 172 5.20 -6.82 -15.42
C ASP A 172 5.30 -5.68 -16.44
N HIS A 173 6.31 -4.82 -16.26
CA HIS A 173 6.65 -3.76 -17.20
C HIS A 173 7.58 -4.29 -18.29
N LEU A 174 7.06 -4.58 -19.47
CA LEU A 174 7.84 -5.14 -20.59
C LEU A 174 8.92 -4.21 -21.12
N LEU A 175 8.77 -2.90 -20.98
CA LEU A 175 9.61 -1.92 -21.67
C LEU A 175 10.59 -1.18 -20.78
N SER A 176 10.78 -1.62 -19.55
CA SER A 176 11.78 -0.98 -18.70
C SER A 176 13.18 -1.39 -19.11
N THR A 177 13.99 -0.39 -19.46
CA THR A 177 15.42 -0.57 -19.73
C THR A 177 16.28 -0.56 -18.47
N ARG A 178 15.67 -0.46 -17.29
CA ARG A 178 16.43 -0.39 -16.03
C ARG A 178 16.89 -1.75 -15.57
N PRO A 179 18.17 -1.89 -15.29
CA PRO A 179 18.65 -3.06 -14.57
C PRO A 179 17.95 -3.11 -13.20
N ASN A 180 17.53 -4.30 -12.80
CA ASN A 180 16.92 -4.57 -11.48
C ASN A 180 15.47 -4.10 -11.26
N ILE A 181 14.73 -3.60 -12.26
CA ILE A 181 13.32 -3.24 -12.06
C ILE A 181 12.46 -4.44 -11.65
N TYR A 182 12.85 -5.64 -12.09
CA TYR A 182 12.17 -6.89 -11.70
C TYR A 182 12.08 -7.10 -10.19
N LYS A 183 13.02 -6.50 -9.40
CA LYS A 183 12.98 -6.57 -7.93
C LYS A 183 11.72 -5.94 -7.34
N PHE A 184 11.08 -5.06 -8.08
CA PHE A 184 9.89 -4.36 -7.67
C PHE A 184 8.63 -4.90 -8.35
N SER A 185 8.74 -5.96 -9.14
CA SER A 185 7.60 -6.59 -9.80
C SER A 185 6.68 -7.24 -8.79
N ALA A 186 5.38 -7.28 -9.09
CA ALA A 186 4.39 -7.88 -8.20
C ALA A 186 4.70 -9.36 -7.93
N SER A 187 5.17 -10.10 -8.95
CA SER A 187 5.53 -11.52 -8.81
C SER A 187 6.72 -11.71 -7.86
N THR A 188 7.77 -10.90 -7.99
CA THR A 188 8.94 -10.98 -7.09
C THR A 188 8.54 -10.64 -5.66
N VAL A 189 7.79 -9.56 -5.48
CA VAL A 189 7.35 -9.12 -4.15
C VAL A 189 6.41 -10.13 -3.50
N ALA A 190 5.48 -10.72 -4.26
CA ALA A 190 4.61 -11.79 -3.77
C ALA A 190 5.41 -13.02 -3.32
N ALA A 191 6.44 -13.42 -4.09
CA ALA A 191 7.34 -14.51 -3.73
C ALA A 191 8.10 -14.24 -2.43
N GLU A 192 8.66 -13.03 -2.26
CA GLU A 192 9.36 -12.63 -1.03
C GLU A 192 8.40 -12.62 0.18
N LEU A 193 7.17 -12.13 0.02
CA LEU A 193 6.15 -12.18 1.06
C LEU A 193 5.75 -13.62 1.39
N THR A 194 5.54 -14.49 0.39
CA THR A 194 5.26 -15.91 0.61
C THR A 194 6.35 -16.54 1.47
N LYS A 195 7.62 -16.30 1.14
CA LYS A 195 8.76 -16.79 1.91
C LYS A 195 8.79 -16.20 3.33
N ALA A 196 8.61 -14.88 3.47
CA ALA A 196 8.62 -14.19 4.75
C ALA A 196 7.54 -14.73 5.69
N PHE A 197 6.34 -14.96 5.17
CA PHE A 197 5.19 -15.45 5.91
C PHE A 197 5.10 -16.99 6.01
N GLN A 198 6.17 -17.70 5.60
CA GLN A 198 6.24 -19.16 5.63
C GLN A 198 5.06 -19.83 4.89
N GLY A 199 4.64 -19.22 3.79
CA GLY A 199 3.62 -19.76 2.92
C GLY A 199 4.13 -20.95 2.11
N ASP A 200 3.22 -21.60 1.39
CA ASP A 200 3.54 -22.74 0.53
C ASP A 200 4.24 -22.27 -0.75
N LEU A 201 5.55 -22.52 -0.85
CA LEU A 201 6.35 -22.14 -2.01
C LEU A 201 6.02 -22.94 -3.28
N GLU A 202 5.39 -24.13 -3.15
CA GLU A 202 4.95 -24.93 -4.30
C GLU A 202 3.69 -24.33 -4.94
N LYS A 203 2.93 -23.55 -4.17
CA LYS A 203 1.75 -22.79 -4.61
C LYS A 203 2.05 -21.34 -4.93
N GLN A 204 3.32 -21.00 -5.15
CA GLN A 204 3.71 -19.65 -5.46
C GLN A 204 3.14 -19.18 -6.79
N HIS A 205 2.34 -18.12 -6.74
CA HIS A 205 1.78 -17.50 -7.92
C HIS A 205 2.79 -16.65 -8.67
N HIS A 206 2.74 -16.70 -9.98
CA HIS A 206 3.56 -15.87 -10.86
C HIS A 206 2.72 -15.31 -12.00
N LEU A 207 2.73 -14.01 -12.20
CA LEU A 207 1.98 -13.34 -13.26
C LEU A 207 2.92 -12.94 -14.41
N SER A 208 3.07 -13.83 -15.39
CA SER A 208 3.98 -13.62 -16.54
C SER A 208 3.37 -12.78 -17.68
N THR A 209 2.39 -11.96 -17.37
CA THR A 209 1.74 -11.12 -18.37
C THR A 209 2.12 -9.65 -18.17
N PRO A 210 2.18 -8.86 -19.25
CA PRO A 210 2.43 -7.43 -19.11
C PRO A 210 1.23 -6.72 -18.48
N SER A 211 1.49 -5.66 -17.72
CA SER A 211 0.45 -4.79 -17.18
C SER A 211 -0.36 -4.12 -18.29
N CYS A 212 0.26 -3.84 -19.41
CA CYS A 212 -0.37 -3.26 -20.59
C CYS A 212 0.44 -3.57 -21.86
N ILE A 213 -0.21 -3.45 -23.01
CA ILE A 213 0.41 -3.62 -24.33
C ILE A 213 0.73 -2.23 -24.89
N PRO A 214 2.01 -1.91 -25.20
CA PRO A 214 2.39 -0.60 -25.73
C PRO A 214 1.72 -0.24 -27.04
N GLU A 215 1.27 0.99 -27.19
CA GLU A 215 0.72 1.51 -28.46
C GLU A 215 1.79 1.52 -29.57
N ASP A 216 3.04 1.85 -29.22
CA ASP A 216 4.17 1.88 -30.16
C ASP A 216 4.53 0.49 -30.76
N PHE A 217 3.96 -0.58 -30.21
CA PHE A 217 4.12 -1.94 -30.76
C PHE A 217 3.35 -2.15 -32.07
N PHE A 218 2.37 -1.30 -32.34
CA PHE A 218 1.50 -1.39 -33.50
C PHE A 218 1.85 -0.31 -34.52
N GLN A 219 1.97 -0.68 -35.78
CA GLN A 219 2.22 0.27 -36.87
C GLN A 219 0.97 1.13 -37.16
N ASP A 220 1.17 2.24 -37.88
CA ASP A 220 0.19 3.32 -38.06
C ASP A 220 -1.10 2.96 -38.84
N ASP A 221 -1.30 1.73 -39.26
CA ASP A 221 -2.53 1.30 -39.93
C ASP A 221 -3.64 0.99 -38.93
N VAL A 222 -4.65 1.84 -38.85
CA VAL A 222 -5.68 1.84 -37.79
C VAL A 222 -6.53 0.56 -37.80
N ASP A 223 -6.89 0.02 -38.96
CA ASP A 223 -7.78 -1.14 -39.07
C ASP A 223 -7.06 -2.47 -38.76
N GLN A 224 -5.86 -2.63 -39.27
CA GLN A 224 -5.01 -3.78 -39.00
C GLN A 224 -4.57 -3.81 -37.54
N THR A 225 -4.23 -2.65 -36.99
CA THR A 225 -3.85 -2.46 -35.58
C THR A 225 -4.93 -2.94 -34.59
N ALA A 226 -6.21 -2.69 -34.87
CA ALA A 226 -7.30 -3.10 -33.97
C ALA A 226 -7.43 -4.64 -33.90
N ALA A 227 -7.33 -5.34 -35.03
CA ALA A 227 -7.39 -6.79 -35.09
C ALA A 227 -6.19 -7.45 -34.41
N GLU A 228 -4.98 -6.91 -34.63
CA GLU A 228 -3.74 -7.38 -33.99
C GLU A 228 -3.77 -7.21 -32.47
N LYS A 229 -4.19 -6.05 -31.99
CA LYS A 229 -4.39 -5.79 -30.55
C LYS A 229 -5.35 -6.79 -29.93
N GLN A 230 -6.45 -7.09 -30.61
CA GLN A 230 -7.42 -8.07 -30.15
C GLN A 230 -6.84 -9.48 -30.12
N LEU A 231 -6.05 -9.88 -31.13
CA LEU A 231 -5.40 -11.19 -31.19
C LEU A 231 -4.39 -11.34 -30.05
N ILE A 232 -3.51 -10.36 -29.83
CA ILE A 232 -2.53 -10.39 -28.75
C ILE A 232 -3.24 -10.46 -27.39
N ARG A 233 -4.27 -9.64 -27.17
CA ARG A 233 -5.05 -9.71 -25.93
C ARG A 233 -5.70 -11.06 -25.71
N ARG A 234 -6.24 -11.69 -26.76
CA ARG A 234 -6.80 -13.03 -26.67
C ARG A 234 -5.72 -14.04 -26.29
N PHE A 235 -4.56 -14.00 -26.95
CA PHE A 235 -3.43 -14.88 -26.65
C PHE A 235 -2.97 -14.72 -25.20
N LEU A 236 -2.69 -13.50 -24.75
CA LEU A 236 -2.24 -13.25 -23.39
C LEU A 236 -3.25 -13.70 -22.33
N LYS A 237 -4.55 -13.59 -22.63
CA LYS A 237 -5.61 -14.08 -21.75
C LYS A 237 -5.66 -15.62 -21.65
N THR A 238 -5.08 -16.35 -22.58
CA THR A 238 -5.03 -17.83 -22.52
C THR A 238 -3.87 -18.33 -21.66
N LEU A 239 -2.94 -17.47 -21.26
CA LEU A 239 -1.84 -17.87 -20.39
C LEU A 239 -2.39 -18.30 -19.03
N SER A 240 -1.94 -19.45 -18.54
CA SER A 240 -2.40 -20.01 -17.26
C SER A 240 -2.25 -19.03 -16.10
N SER A 241 -1.14 -18.32 -16.04
CA SER A 241 -0.90 -17.29 -15.00
C SER A 241 -1.91 -16.14 -15.04
N HIS A 242 -2.40 -15.74 -16.22
CA HIS A 242 -3.48 -14.76 -16.35
C HIS A 242 -4.83 -15.35 -15.98
N GLN A 243 -5.11 -16.58 -16.40
CA GLN A 243 -6.36 -17.26 -16.09
C GLN A 243 -6.52 -17.48 -14.59
N GLU A 244 -5.45 -17.84 -13.91
CA GLU A 244 -5.44 -18.04 -12.46
C GLU A 244 -5.82 -16.78 -11.68
N VAL A 245 -5.33 -15.62 -12.11
CA VAL A 245 -5.58 -14.36 -11.40
C VAL A 245 -6.88 -13.68 -11.84
N PHE A 246 -7.13 -13.59 -13.15
CA PHE A 246 -8.20 -12.78 -13.75
C PHE A 246 -9.23 -13.58 -14.53
N GLY A 247 -8.92 -14.82 -14.87
CA GLY A 247 -9.80 -15.68 -15.66
C GLY A 247 -10.84 -16.41 -14.83
N PRO A 248 -11.78 -17.10 -15.46
CA PRO A 248 -12.64 -18.05 -14.76
C PRO A 248 -11.77 -19.18 -14.20
N GLY A 249 -11.80 -19.35 -12.89
CA GLY A 249 -11.06 -20.41 -12.22
C GLY A 249 -11.46 -21.81 -12.73
N GLU A 250 -10.58 -22.79 -12.58
CA GLU A 250 -10.88 -24.18 -12.91
C GLU A 250 -12.07 -24.69 -12.08
N GLY A 251 -12.99 -25.41 -12.73
CA GLY A 251 -14.11 -26.09 -12.04
C GLY A 251 -15.11 -25.16 -11.34
N ASN A 252 -15.41 -23.97 -11.90
CA ASN A 252 -16.29 -22.95 -11.32
C ASN A 252 -15.72 -22.22 -10.08
N GLN A 253 -14.44 -22.27 -9.84
CA GLN A 253 -13.83 -21.43 -8.82
C GLN A 253 -13.82 -19.97 -9.24
N GLU A 254 -14.05 -19.07 -8.29
CA GLU A 254 -13.91 -17.63 -8.53
C GLU A 254 -12.45 -17.27 -8.85
N PRO A 255 -12.18 -16.35 -9.80
CA PRO A 255 -10.84 -15.84 -10.05
C PRO A 255 -10.16 -15.36 -8.76
N ALA A 256 -8.84 -15.54 -8.68
CA ALA A 256 -8.11 -15.13 -7.48
C ALA A 256 -8.34 -13.67 -7.10
N ILE A 257 -8.44 -12.78 -8.10
CA ILE A 257 -8.74 -11.36 -7.89
C ILE A 257 -10.08 -11.12 -7.17
N GLN A 258 -11.03 -12.04 -7.25
CA GLN A 258 -12.34 -11.94 -6.58
C GLN A 258 -12.32 -12.47 -5.14
N ARG A 259 -11.35 -13.32 -4.82
CA ARG A 259 -11.18 -13.92 -3.49
C ARG A 259 -10.30 -13.12 -2.55
N LEU A 260 -9.75 -11.98 -2.99
CA LEU A 260 -8.86 -11.16 -2.18
C LEU A 260 -9.59 -10.61 -0.95
N ASP A 261 -9.08 -10.91 0.21
CA ASP A 261 -9.47 -10.27 1.48
C ASP A 261 -8.56 -9.09 1.85
N THR A 262 -7.39 -9.05 1.24
CA THR A 262 -6.38 -8.03 1.44
C THR A 262 -5.73 -7.67 0.10
N LEU A 263 -5.41 -6.39 -0.08
CA LEU A 263 -4.63 -5.89 -1.21
C LEU A 263 -3.59 -4.93 -0.67
N ILE A 264 -2.32 -5.13 -1.02
CA ILE A 264 -1.24 -4.19 -0.70
C ILE A 264 -0.70 -3.53 -1.96
N SER A 265 -0.67 -2.19 -1.95
CA SER A 265 -0.18 -1.38 -3.09
C SER A 265 0.49 -0.09 -2.63
N GLY A 266 1.36 0.45 -3.48
CA GLY A 266 1.68 1.87 -3.46
C GLY A 266 0.68 2.67 -4.29
N CYS A 267 0.88 3.99 -4.37
CA CYS A 267 0.27 4.83 -5.40
C CYS A 267 1.36 5.62 -6.14
N GLY A 268 1.13 5.84 -7.43
CA GLY A 268 1.95 6.73 -8.25
C GLY A 268 1.36 8.14 -8.29
N PHE A 269 2.12 9.10 -8.85
CA PHE A 269 1.63 10.45 -9.08
C PHE A 269 1.93 10.90 -10.52
N ILE A 270 1.17 11.86 -10.99
CA ILE A 270 1.34 12.52 -12.28
C ILE A 270 1.42 14.01 -12.01
N ASP A 271 2.56 14.62 -12.35
CA ASP A 271 2.72 16.06 -12.24
C ASP A 271 2.01 16.77 -13.41
N ALA A 272 1.07 17.66 -13.08
CA ALA A 272 0.33 18.43 -14.06
C ALA A 272 1.18 19.56 -14.66
N ASN A 273 2.14 20.09 -13.89
CA ASN A 273 2.85 21.34 -14.20
C ASN A 273 4.16 21.12 -14.95
N ASP A 274 4.62 19.89 -15.06
CA ASP A 274 5.93 19.65 -15.62
C ASP A 274 5.89 19.49 -17.14
N GLY A 275 5.99 20.65 -17.81
CA GLY A 275 6.36 20.74 -19.23
C GLY A 275 7.87 20.51 -19.44
N SER A 276 8.64 20.25 -18.38
CA SER A 276 10.09 20.16 -18.46
C SER A 276 10.57 18.76 -18.80
N VAL A 277 11.68 18.72 -19.52
CA VAL A 277 12.48 17.55 -19.90
C VAL A 277 12.95 16.71 -18.70
N GLU A 278 12.81 17.21 -17.46
CA GLU A 278 13.23 16.51 -16.24
C GLU A 278 12.39 15.28 -15.90
N LEU A 279 11.11 15.22 -16.29
CA LEU A 279 10.30 13.99 -16.14
C LEU A 279 10.76 12.87 -17.09
N GLU A 280 11.30 13.20 -18.24
CA GLU A 280 11.95 12.21 -19.11
C GLU A 280 13.21 11.63 -18.45
N ASN A 281 13.85 12.37 -17.55
CA ASN A 281 14.99 11.92 -16.76
C ASN A 281 14.60 11.15 -15.48
N ARG A 282 13.39 11.33 -14.94
CA ARG A 282 12.82 10.49 -13.89
C ARG A 282 12.24 9.20 -14.50
N LYS A 283 13.11 8.41 -15.13
CA LYS A 283 12.80 7.08 -15.70
C LYS A 283 12.15 6.10 -14.70
N ASP A 284 11.86 6.53 -13.47
CA ASP A 284 11.28 5.75 -12.35
C ASP A 284 9.79 5.94 -12.20
N SER A 285 9.21 6.97 -12.81
CA SER A 285 7.79 7.23 -12.62
C SER A 285 6.96 6.26 -13.45
N MET A 286 5.84 5.83 -12.90
CA MET A 286 4.79 5.13 -13.64
C MET A 286 4.33 5.90 -14.87
N TRP A 287 4.35 7.21 -14.78
CA TRP A 287 4.04 8.09 -15.91
C TRP A 287 4.83 7.75 -17.16
N PHE A 288 6.13 7.48 -17.03
CA PHE A 288 6.95 7.07 -18.15
C PHE A 288 6.45 5.79 -18.81
N ASN A 289 5.97 4.84 -18.02
CA ASN A 289 5.39 3.61 -18.53
C ASN A 289 4.02 3.87 -19.18
N PHE A 290 3.17 4.69 -18.55
CA PHE A 290 1.87 5.07 -19.12
C PHE A 290 2.01 5.88 -20.41
N THR A 291 3.00 6.76 -20.55
CA THR A 291 3.19 7.56 -21.77
C THR A 291 3.46 6.72 -23.01
N LYS A 292 4.00 5.50 -22.84
CA LYS A 292 4.19 4.55 -23.95
C LYS A 292 2.89 3.88 -24.42
N HIS A 293 1.85 3.93 -23.58
CA HIS A 293 0.52 3.35 -23.87
C HIS A 293 -0.50 4.37 -24.30
N VAL A 294 -0.07 5.63 -24.40
CA VAL A 294 -0.91 6.79 -24.70
C VAL A 294 -0.35 7.48 -25.92
N ARG A 295 -1.20 7.77 -26.90
CA ARG A 295 -0.79 8.51 -28.09
C ARG A 295 -0.21 9.86 -27.70
N PRO A 296 0.79 10.39 -28.42
CA PRO A 296 1.37 11.69 -28.09
C PRO A 296 0.34 12.81 -27.95
N ALA A 297 -0.69 12.83 -28.79
CA ALA A 297 -1.78 13.81 -28.74
C ALA A 297 -2.65 13.70 -27.47
N GLU A 298 -2.77 12.50 -26.89
CA GLU A 298 -3.56 12.27 -25.67
C GLU A 298 -2.77 12.61 -24.39
N ARG A 299 -1.43 12.68 -24.46
CA ARG A 299 -0.56 12.84 -23.29
C ARG A 299 -0.80 14.13 -22.53
N ALA A 300 -0.96 15.23 -23.24
CA ALA A 300 -1.19 16.55 -22.65
C ALA A 300 -2.55 16.61 -21.92
N GLU A 301 -3.58 16.07 -22.55
CA GLU A 301 -4.92 16.02 -21.93
C GLU A 301 -4.97 15.03 -20.76
N LEU A 302 -4.25 13.91 -20.87
CA LEU A 302 -4.17 12.96 -19.76
C LEU A 302 -3.49 13.54 -18.52
N ARG A 303 -2.44 14.36 -18.70
CA ARG A 303 -1.79 15.06 -17.57
C ARG A 303 -2.76 15.99 -16.82
N LYS A 304 -3.69 16.61 -17.54
CA LYS A 304 -4.73 17.46 -16.92
C LYS A 304 -5.81 16.64 -16.25
N ALA A 305 -6.09 15.44 -16.77
CA ALA A 305 -7.21 14.62 -16.35
C ALA A 305 -6.87 13.60 -15.26
N ALA A 306 -5.62 13.10 -15.20
CA ALA A 306 -5.19 12.10 -14.24
C ALA A 306 -4.26 12.72 -13.18
N ILE A 307 -4.36 12.24 -11.94
CA ILE A 307 -3.53 12.68 -10.82
C ILE A 307 -2.45 11.66 -10.44
N GLY A 308 -2.66 10.40 -10.76
CA GLY A 308 -1.73 9.32 -10.44
C GLY A 308 -2.29 7.97 -10.83
N ASP A 309 -1.80 6.93 -10.20
CA ASP A 309 -2.31 5.57 -10.39
C ASP A 309 -2.43 4.78 -9.08
N LEU A 310 -3.28 3.75 -9.14
CA LEU A 310 -3.44 2.72 -8.13
C LEU A 310 -3.43 1.35 -8.81
N CYS A 311 -2.52 0.47 -8.42
CA CYS A 311 -2.39 -0.87 -9.02
C CYS A 311 -2.30 -0.87 -10.55
N GLY A 312 -1.64 0.14 -11.15
CA GLY A 312 -1.55 0.28 -12.60
C GLY A 312 -2.83 0.79 -13.28
N ARG A 313 -3.78 1.35 -12.53
CA ARG A 313 -4.96 2.07 -13.04
C ARG A 313 -4.84 3.53 -12.75
N LEU A 314 -5.07 4.35 -13.77
CA LEU A 314 -5.09 5.80 -13.61
C LEU A 314 -6.23 6.24 -12.71
N VAL A 315 -5.93 7.21 -11.86
CA VAL A 315 -6.89 7.90 -10.99
C VAL A 315 -7.17 9.26 -11.62
N ALA A 316 -8.44 9.54 -11.87
CA ALA A 316 -8.85 10.84 -12.39
C ALA A 316 -8.65 11.94 -11.33
N ARG A 317 -8.32 13.14 -11.76
CA ARG A 317 -8.35 14.31 -10.89
C ARG A 317 -9.78 14.58 -10.42
N PRO A 318 -9.99 14.99 -9.17
CA PRO A 318 -11.34 15.34 -8.69
C PRO A 318 -11.98 16.45 -9.52
N ASP A 319 -11.21 17.43 -9.95
CA ASP A 319 -11.60 18.60 -10.74
C ASP A 319 -11.59 18.37 -12.26
N ALA A 320 -11.23 17.15 -12.73
CA ALA A 320 -11.26 16.84 -14.15
C ALA A 320 -12.69 16.95 -14.71
N ASP A 321 -12.80 17.54 -15.88
CA ASP A 321 -14.07 17.61 -16.60
C ASP A 321 -14.53 16.23 -17.11
N THR A 322 -15.73 16.19 -17.66
CA THR A 322 -16.31 14.93 -18.18
C THR A 322 -15.47 14.30 -19.30
N ALA A 323 -14.83 15.12 -20.14
CA ALA A 323 -13.98 14.64 -21.24
C ALA A 323 -12.71 14.01 -20.70
N GLY A 324 -12.05 14.66 -19.72
CA GLY A 324 -10.89 14.14 -19.02
C GLY A 324 -11.16 12.83 -18.29
N LYS A 325 -12.28 12.74 -17.54
CA LYS A 325 -12.69 11.50 -16.87
C LYS A 325 -12.91 10.36 -17.87
N ARG A 326 -13.56 10.63 -19.00
CA ARG A 326 -13.72 9.64 -20.08
C ARG A 326 -12.38 9.20 -20.67
N LEU A 327 -11.44 10.11 -20.86
CA LEU A 327 -10.10 9.77 -21.35
C LEU A 327 -9.38 8.82 -20.38
N VAL A 328 -9.43 9.11 -19.08
CA VAL A 328 -8.87 8.23 -18.03
C VAL A 328 -9.50 6.84 -18.11
N ASP A 329 -10.82 6.74 -18.22
CA ASP A 329 -11.53 5.47 -18.34
C ASP A 329 -11.15 4.70 -19.60
N GLU A 330 -11.03 5.37 -20.75
CA GLU A 330 -10.61 4.74 -22.02
C GLU A 330 -9.19 4.18 -21.92
N ILE A 331 -8.27 4.90 -21.27
CA ILE A 331 -6.91 4.42 -21.08
C ILE A 331 -6.87 3.26 -20.08
N ASN A 332 -7.66 3.34 -19.02
CA ASN A 332 -7.80 2.23 -18.05
C ASN A 332 -8.31 0.94 -18.71
N LYS A 333 -9.18 1.02 -19.73
CA LYS A 333 -9.60 -0.15 -20.52
C LYS A 333 -8.46 -0.79 -21.31
N ARG A 334 -7.38 -0.04 -21.59
CA ARG A 334 -6.19 -0.56 -22.28
C ARG A 334 -5.28 -1.36 -21.34
N ALA A 335 -5.35 -1.13 -20.04
CA ALA A 335 -4.61 -1.93 -19.06
C ALA A 335 -5.09 -3.38 -19.10
N PHE A 336 -4.15 -4.31 -19.07
CA PHE A 336 -4.43 -5.72 -19.35
C PHE A 336 -4.42 -6.56 -18.06
N ALA A 337 -3.25 -6.77 -17.47
CA ALA A 337 -3.09 -7.54 -16.24
C ALA A 337 -3.00 -6.58 -15.05
N SER A 338 -4.16 -6.14 -14.58
CA SER A 338 -4.28 -5.20 -13.46
C SER A 338 -5.72 -5.22 -12.96
N PRO A 339 -5.97 -5.15 -11.63
CA PRO A 339 -7.32 -5.10 -11.08
C PRO A 339 -8.07 -3.87 -11.60
N THR A 340 -9.37 -3.99 -11.78
CA THR A 340 -10.21 -2.81 -12.02
C THR A 340 -10.44 -2.05 -10.71
N LEU A 341 -10.82 -0.77 -10.78
CA LEU A 341 -11.24 -0.03 -9.59
C LEU A 341 -12.42 -0.69 -8.87
N GLN A 342 -13.27 -1.41 -9.64
CA GLN A 342 -14.37 -2.18 -9.05
C GLN A 342 -13.88 -3.40 -8.27
N ASP A 343 -12.81 -4.08 -8.73
CA ASP A 343 -12.18 -5.17 -7.98
C ASP A 343 -11.59 -4.67 -6.66
N ILE A 344 -10.96 -3.50 -6.69
CA ILE A 344 -10.40 -2.85 -5.51
C ILE A 344 -11.52 -2.48 -4.51
N ARG A 345 -12.62 -1.87 -4.99
CA ARG A 345 -13.79 -1.57 -4.14
C ARG A 345 -14.38 -2.84 -3.53
N ARG A 346 -14.50 -3.91 -4.31
CA ARG A 346 -15.00 -5.19 -3.81
C ARG A 346 -14.12 -5.74 -2.69
N CYS A 347 -12.79 -5.74 -2.84
CA CYS A 347 -11.88 -6.16 -1.79
C CYS A 347 -12.11 -5.34 -0.50
N LYS A 348 -12.25 -4.01 -0.60
CA LYS A 348 -12.55 -3.15 0.54
C LYS A 348 -13.91 -3.47 1.17
N GLU A 349 -14.95 -3.68 0.38
CA GLU A 349 -16.28 -3.96 0.88
C GLU A 349 -16.36 -5.32 1.57
N GLN A 350 -15.75 -6.35 0.99
CA GLN A 350 -15.61 -7.66 1.62
C GLN A 350 -14.86 -7.57 2.95
N ALA A 351 -13.83 -6.72 3.00
CA ALA A 351 -13.06 -6.50 4.23
C ALA A 351 -13.88 -5.84 5.35
N ARG A 352 -14.81 -4.95 5.02
CA ARG A 352 -15.76 -4.41 6.01
C ARG A 352 -16.64 -5.48 6.62
N GLN A 353 -17.15 -6.40 5.79
CA GLN A 353 -18.05 -7.46 6.20
C GLN A 353 -17.33 -8.54 7.02
N ASN A 354 -16.13 -8.91 6.61
CA ASN A 354 -15.37 -10.03 7.16
C ASN A 354 -14.32 -9.61 8.20
N GLN A 355 -14.20 -8.32 8.50
CA GLN A 355 -13.18 -7.75 9.40
C GLN A 355 -11.73 -8.06 8.98
N THR A 356 -11.51 -8.25 7.69
CA THR A 356 -10.17 -8.43 7.10
C THR A 356 -9.51 -7.07 6.81
N PRO A 357 -8.20 -7.02 6.48
CA PRO A 357 -7.50 -5.75 6.25
C PRO A 357 -8.07 -4.92 5.10
N GLY A 358 -8.44 -5.53 3.99
CA GLY A 358 -8.87 -4.84 2.78
C GLY A 358 -7.71 -4.18 2.05
N VAL A 359 -7.91 -2.98 1.55
CA VAL A 359 -6.91 -2.28 0.72
C VAL A 359 -5.96 -1.48 1.61
N ILE A 360 -4.69 -1.88 1.62
CA ILE A 360 -3.60 -1.24 2.37
C ILE A 360 -2.72 -0.48 1.38
N ILE A 361 -2.60 0.84 1.55
CA ILE A 361 -1.71 1.68 0.75
C ILE A 361 -0.44 1.98 1.55
N VAL A 362 0.70 1.72 0.91
CA VAL A 362 2.03 1.98 1.46
C VAL A 362 2.78 2.94 0.54
N CYS A 363 2.96 4.19 0.93
CA CYS A 363 3.62 5.15 0.07
C CYS A 363 4.38 6.24 0.83
N ALA A 364 5.42 6.78 0.18
CA ALA A 364 6.26 7.86 0.65
C ALA A 364 6.32 8.99 -0.38
N GLY A 365 6.49 10.20 0.11
CA GLY A 365 6.75 11.40 -0.69
C GLY A 365 5.52 12.29 -0.85
N ALA A 366 5.67 13.55 -0.48
CA ALA A 366 4.64 14.59 -0.48
C ALA A 366 3.94 14.76 -1.85
N GLU A 367 4.67 14.53 -2.93
CA GLU A 367 4.17 14.60 -4.31
C GLU A 367 2.99 13.66 -4.61
N LYS A 368 2.75 12.67 -3.75
CA LYS A 368 1.66 11.70 -3.92
C LYS A 368 0.38 12.09 -3.18
N ALA A 369 0.38 13.21 -2.46
CA ALA A 369 -0.72 13.61 -1.60
C ALA A 369 -2.06 13.71 -2.36
N GLY A 370 -2.06 14.35 -3.53
CA GLY A 370 -3.26 14.45 -4.34
C GLY A 370 -3.82 13.10 -4.78
N THR A 371 -2.94 12.17 -5.18
CA THR A 371 -3.37 10.80 -5.56
C THR A 371 -3.90 10.05 -4.35
N LEU A 372 -3.18 10.09 -3.24
CA LEU A 372 -3.61 9.43 -2.00
C LEU A 372 -4.96 9.95 -1.52
N LEU A 373 -5.14 11.26 -1.49
CA LEU A 373 -6.40 11.88 -1.11
C LEU A 373 -7.54 11.44 -2.04
N SER A 374 -7.33 11.47 -3.36
CA SER A 374 -8.35 11.07 -4.33
C SER A 374 -8.80 9.62 -4.14
N ILE A 375 -7.86 8.67 -3.96
CA ILE A 375 -8.22 7.26 -3.75
C ILE A 375 -8.89 7.01 -2.40
N CYS A 376 -8.59 7.82 -1.38
CA CYS A 376 -9.27 7.77 -0.09
C CYS A 376 -10.73 8.28 -0.21
N LEU A 377 -10.93 9.41 -0.86
CA LEU A 377 -12.25 10.00 -1.08
C LEU A 377 -13.14 9.15 -2.01
N ASP A 378 -12.55 8.46 -2.98
CA ASP A 378 -13.23 7.49 -3.85
C ASP A 378 -13.58 6.17 -3.14
N ASP A 379 -13.38 6.11 -1.84
CA ASP A 379 -13.65 4.94 -0.98
C ASP A 379 -12.93 3.65 -1.45
N LEU A 380 -11.69 3.79 -1.95
CA LEU A 380 -10.88 2.67 -2.45
C LEU A 380 -9.92 2.08 -1.40
N VAL A 381 -9.67 2.80 -0.29
CA VAL A 381 -8.61 2.48 0.67
C VAL A 381 -9.18 2.12 2.04
N SER A 382 -8.63 1.09 2.67
CA SER A 382 -9.00 0.68 4.03
C SER A 382 -7.98 1.15 5.07
N GLU A 383 -6.70 1.05 4.76
CA GLU A 383 -5.60 1.38 5.66
C GLU A 383 -4.48 2.07 4.88
N ILE A 384 -3.79 3.02 5.52
CA ILE A 384 -2.63 3.70 4.93
C ILE A 384 -1.44 3.66 5.89
N VAL A 385 -0.24 3.49 5.30
CA VAL A 385 1.05 3.64 5.97
C VAL A 385 1.88 4.62 5.15
N ILE A 386 2.13 5.80 5.68
CA ILE A 386 2.71 6.93 4.95
C ILE A 386 3.78 7.64 5.78
N ASP A 387 4.68 8.37 5.13
CA ASP A 387 5.62 9.24 5.84
C ASP A 387 4.96 10.57 6.27
N LYS A 388 5.62 11.25 7.20
CA LYS A 388 5.17 12.52 7.76
C LYS A 388 5.01 13.59 6.68
N ASP A 389 5.94 13.67 5.71
CA ASP A 389 5.91 14.68 4.66
C ASP A 389 4.63 14.53 3.81
N LEU A 390 4.29 13.29 3.46
CA LEU A 390 3.06 12.98 2.73
C LEU A 390 1.80 13.28 3.57
N ALA A 391 1.83 12.93 4.85
CA ALA A 391 0.70 13.18 5.76
C ALA A 391 0.42 14.67 5.92
N ILE A 392 1.45 15.50 6.07
CA ILE A 392 1.33 16.97 6.15
C ILE A 392 0.73 17.53 4.87
N GLU A 393 1.18 17.05 3.72
CA GLU A 393 0.65 17.55 2.43
C GLU A 393 -0.80 17.12 2.21
N VAL A 394 -1.21 15.93 2.63
CA VAL A 394 -2.63 15.53 2.63
C VAL A 394 -3.45 16.41 3.56
N ALA A 395 -2.92 16.76 4.74
CA ALA A 395 -3.59 17.66 5.68
C ALA A 395 -3.77 19.07 5.09
N ASN A 396 -2.73 19.60 4.42
CA ASN A 396 -2.81 20.86 3.70
C ASN A 396 -3.90 20.87 2.63
N LEU A 397 -4.03 19.78 1.86
CA LEU A 397 -5.08 19.63 0.85
C LEU A 397 -6.49 19.53 1.44
N LEU A 398 -6.60 19.20 2.72
CA LEU A 398 -7.85 19.11 3.49
C LEU A 398 -8.12 20.35 4.34
N ASP A 399 -7.31 21.41 4.20
CA ASP A 399 -7.36 22.63 5.02
C ASP A 399 -7.30 22.34 6.53
N ILE A 400 -6.54 21.31 6.93
CA ILE A 400 -6.29 20.97 8.34
C ILE A 400 -5.08 21.79 8.80
N GLU A 401 -5.26 22.61 9.84
CA GLU A 401 -4.16 23.29 10.49
C GLU A 401 -3.25 22.27 11.21
N VAL A 402 -2.09 22.00 10.64
CA VAL A 402 -1.06 21.21 11.30
C VAL A 402 -0.33 22.12 12.29
N ASN A 403 -0.78 22.16 13.56
CA ASN A 403 -0.09 22.85 14.61
C ASN A 403 1.28 22.19 14.84
N THR A 404 2.30 22.69 14.18
CA THR A 404 3.68 22.31 14.47
C THR A 404 4.05 22.95 15.82
N LEU A 405 4.09 22.13 16.88
CA LEU A 405 4.51 22.54 18.23
C LEU A 405 5.95 23.10 18.27
N THR A 406 6.65 23.06 17.15
CA THR A 406 8.00 23.61 16.99
C THR A 406 8.09 25.14 17.09
N GLU A 407 6.99 25.89 16.88
CA GLU A 407 7.03 27.35 16.99
C GLU A 407 6.83 27.88 18.44
N GLN A 408 6.29 27.04 19.33
CA GLN A 408 6.04 27.48 20.72
C GLN A 408 7.23 27.28 21.67
N SER A 409 8.31 26.64 21.27
CA SER A 409 9.51 26.45 22.07
C SER A 409 10.61 27.49 21.79
N GLN A 410 10.35 28.45 20.90
CA GLN A 410 11.28 29.58 20.62
C GLN A 410 10.73 30.98 21.03
N ALA A 411 9.60 31.04 21.72
CA ALA A 411 9.05 32.30 22.25
C ALA A 411 9.31 32.46 23.75
#